data_784011d1e0a7c289ce16ff268278578a
#
_entry.id   784011d1e0a7c289ce16ff268278578a
#
_cell.length_a   1.000
_cell.length_b   1.000
_cell.length_c   1.000
_cell.angle_alpha   90.00
_cell.angle_beta   90.00
_cell.angle_gamma   90.00
#
_symmetry.space_group_name_H-M   'P 1'
#
loop_
_entity.id
_entity.type
_entity.pdbx_description
1 polymer ?
#
loop_
_entity_poly.entity_id
_entity_poly.type
_entity_poly.pdbx_seq_one_letter_code
_entity_poly.pdbx_strand_id
1 'polypeptide(L)'
;MQLILLSAGRGSRLSKRLRSKPKSLANVNDKSIIEHNLEFFKKFKNKYIITGYKQNLLSSFANKYDFKMVHNKNFQTTNMVYSMFLPSKFIKDDVVICYGDIIFDPNIFKFFATKENMIPLNINWLNIWKKRNSNKDIKEDAEDVVI
;
A
#
# COMPACT_ATOMS: atom_id res chain seq x y z
N MET A 1 -17.92 1.38 2.50
CA MET A 1 -16.54 0.99 2.08
C MET A 1 -15.55 1.15 3.23
N GLN A 2 -14.61 0.21 3.33
CA GLN A 2 -13.52 0.17 4.31
C GLN A 2 -12.17 0.17 3.58
N LEU A 3 -11.10 0.63 4.22
CA LEU A 3 -9.76 0.68 3.64
C LEU A 3 -8.82 -0.31 4.33
N ILE A 4 -8.07 -1.09 3.54
CA ILE A 4 -6.93 -1.88 4.00
C ILE A 4 -5.67 -1.32 3.36
N LEU A 5 -4.74 -0.84 4.18
CA LEU A 5 -3.43 -0.34 3.75
C LEU A 5 -2.36 -1.41 4.05
N LEU A 6 -1.77 -1.99 3.02
CA LEU A 6 -0.74 -3.03 3.15
C LEU A 6 0.63 -2.40 3.38
N SER A 7 1.16 -2.53 4.59
CA SER A 7 2.42 -1.91 5.02
C SER A 7 3.32 -2.85 5.85
N ALA A 8 3.19 -4.17 5.65
CA ALA A 8 3.94 -5.17 6.42
C ALA A 8 5.36 -5.40 5.92
N GLY A 9 5.66 -5.05 4.67
CA GLY A 9 6.89 -5.39 3.99
C GLY A 9 8.13 -4.68 4.50
N ARG A 10 9.27 -5.41 4.48
CA ARG A 10 10.59 -4.90 4.88
C ARG A 10 11.21 -3.93 3.86
N GLY A 11 10.81 -4.00 2.60
CA GLY A 11 11.45 -3.22 1.53
C GLY A 11 12.90 -3.67 1.26
N SER A 12 13.13 -4.97 1.14
CA SER A 12 14.48 -5.59 1.00
C SER A 12 15.29 -5.06 -0.19
N ARG A 13 14.62 -4.59 -1.24
CA ARG A 13 15.23 -3.98 -2.44
C ARG A 13 15.72 -2.54 -2.21
N LEU A 14 15.33 -1.89 -1.12
CA LEU A 14 15.80 -0.54 -0.79
C LEU A 14 17.25 -0.52 -0.31
N SER A 15 17.94 0.61 -0.45
CA SER A 15 19.28 0.81 0.09
C SER A 15 19.31 0.59 1.61
N LYS A 16 20.48 0.23 2.18
CA LYS A 16 20.64 0.00 3.62
C LYS A 16 20.11 1.17 4.47
N ARG A 17 20.32 2.42 4.02
CA ARG A 17 19.87 3.64 4.70
C ARG A 17 18.33 3.70 4.80
N LEU A 18 17.62 3.29 3.78
CA LEU A 18 16.15 3.32 3.74
C LEU A 18 15.51 2.13 4.47
N ARG A 19 16.28 1.06 4.76
CA ARG A 19 15.79 -0.10 5.54
C ARG A 19 15.68 0.16 7.04
N SER A 20 16.03 1.36 7.51
CA SER A 20 15.87 1.72 8.92
C SER A 20 14.40 1.83 9.36
N LYS A 21 13.47 1.95 8.41
CA LYS A 21 12.02 2.09 8.65
C LYS A 21 11.21 1.29 7.61
N PRO A 22 9.89 1.04 7.85
CA PRO A 22 9.00 0.48 6.84
C PRO A 22 9.04 1.29 5.53
N LYS A 23 8.93 0.61 4.37
CA LYS A 23 9.00 1.27 3.06
C LYS A 23 7.97 2.40 2.92
N SER A 24 6.79 2.21 3.44
CA SER A 24 5.70 3.19 3.44
C SER A 24 6.05 4.52 4.15
N LEU A 25 7.00 4.48 5.10
CA LEU A 25 7.53 5.67 5.79
C LEU A 25 8.79 6.25 5.11
N ALA A 26 9.18 5.75 3.93
CA ALA A 26 10.25 6.38 3.17
C ALA A 26 9.79 7.75 2.67
N ASN A 27 10.67 8.76 2.78
CA ASN A 27 10.35 10.11 2.34
C ASN A 27 10.51 10.23 0.82
N VAL A 28 9.54 10.88 0.22
CA VAL A 28 9.55 11.39 -1.14
C VAL A 28 9.26 12.89 -1.02
N ASN A 29 10.23 13.73 -1.38
CA ASN A 29 10.22 15.14 -1.01
C ASN A 29 10.08 15.29 0.52
N ASP A 30 9.20 16.11 1.01
CA ASP A 30 9.07 16.46 2.44
C ASP A 30 8.09 15.54 3.21
N LYS A 31 7.49 14.52 2.55
CA LYS A 31 6.48 13.64 3.15
C LYS A 31 6.84 12.18 2.98
N SER A 32 6.38 11.32 3.89
CA SER A 32 6.43 9.87 3.67
C SER A 32 5.47 9.43 2.57
N ILE A 33 5.75 8.29 1.94
CA ILE A 33 4.91 7.75 0.85
C ILE A 33 3.43 7.68 1.28
N ILE A 34 3.16 7.17 2.47
CA ILE A 34 1.77 7.07 2.95
C ILE A 34 1.13 8.42 3.23
N GLU A 35 1.90 9.46 3.59
CA GLU A 35 1.36 10.80 3.82
C GLU A 35 0.94 11.49 2.52
N HIS A 36 1.51 11.15 1.38
CA HIS A 36 1.06 11.65 0.08
C HIS A 36 -0.38 11.22 -0.26
N ASN A 37 -0.84 10.11 0.30
CA ASN A 37 -2.18 9.55 0.03
C ASN A 37 -3.25 9.95 1.06
N LEU A 38 -2.96 10.88 1.99
CA LEU A 38 -3.87 11.23 3.08
C LEU A 38 -5.24 11.72 2.61
N GLU A 39 -5.29 12.50 1.51
CA GLU A 39 -6.56 12.99 0.97
C GLU A 39 -7.46 11.84 0.50
N PHE A 40 -6.88 10.78 -0.02
CA PHE A 40 -7.62 9.57 -0.35
C PHE A 40 -8.06 8.82 0.93
N PHE A 41 -7.16 8.64 1.90
CA PHE A 41 -7.47 7.90 3.13
C PHE A 41 -8.58 8.56 3.97
N LYS A 42 -8.70 9.88 3.93
CA LYS A 42 -9.80 10.63 4.61
C LYS A 42 -11.19 10.27 4.10
N LYS A 43 -11.31 9.69 2.91
CA LYS A 43 -12.61 9.26 2.35
C LYS A 43 -13.20 8.04 3.06
N PHE A 44 -12.41 7.34 3.89
CA PHE A 44 -12.82 6.11 4.57
C PHE A 44 -12.99 6.35 6.07
N LYS A 45 -14.16 5.97 6.60
CA LYS A 45 -14.44 5.99 8.05
C LYS A 45 -13.69 4.87 8.78
N ASN A 46 -13.68 3.67 8.21
CA ASN A 46 -12.99 2.52 8.78
C ASN A 46 -11.73 2.21 7.98
N LYS A 47 -10.58 2.33 8.64
CA LYS A 47 -9.26 2.15 8.04
C LYS A 47 -8.43 1.16 8.83
N TYR A 48 -7.84 0.19 8.14
CA TYR A 48 -6.93 -0.80 8.71
C TYR A 48 -5.56 -0.65 8.06
N ILE A 49 -4.50 -0.64 8.87
CA ILE A 49 -3.13 -0.71 8.39
C ILE A 49 -2.51 -2.04 8.78
N ILE A 50 -2.11 -2.83 7.79
CA ILE A 50 -1.46 -4.11 8.03
C ILE A 50 0.03 -3.86 8.20
N THR A 51 0.52 -4.16 9.40
CA THR A 51 1.89 -3.91 9.80
C THR A 51 2.68 -5.21 9.94
N GLY A 52 3.99 -5.14 9.84
CA GLY A 52 4.90 -6.26 10.04
C GLY A 52 6.26 -5.75 10.48
N TYR A 53 7.15 -5.51 9.51
CA TYR A 53 8.48 -4.98 9.79
C TYR A 53 8.42 -3.65 10.55
N LYS A 54 9.09 -3.59 11.72
CA LYS A 54 9.17 -2.38 12.57
C LYS A 54 7.83 -1.68 12.79
N GLN A 55 6.79 -2.45 13.09
CA GLN A 55 5.41 -1.98 13.23
C GLN A 55 5.27 -0.77 14.18
N ASN A 56 6.08 -0.71 15.23
CA ASN A 56 6.05 0.38 16.22
C ASN A 56 6.30 1.77 15.59
N LEU A 57 7.03 1.84 14.47
CA LEU A 57 7.25 3.10 13.75
C LEU A 57 6.00 3.60 13.01
N LEU A 58 5.02 2.72 12.77
CA LEU A 58 3.75 3.08 12.14
C LEU A 58 2.68 3.52 13.16
N SER A 59 2.92 3.32 14.46
CA SER A 59 1.92 3.63 15.50
C SER A 59 1.54 5.11 15.55
N SER A 60 2.52 6.00 15.46
CA SER A 60 2.24 7.45 15.44
C SER A 60 1.38 7.86 14.25
N PHE A 61 1.68 7.32 13.05
CA PHE A 61 0.85 7.54 11.86
C PHE A 61 -0.55 6.96 12.05
N ALA A 62 -0.65 5.73 12.50
CA ALA A 62 -1.93 5.05 12.71
C ALA A 62 -2.83 5.82 13.69
N ASN A 63 -2.29 6.24 14.83
CA ASN A 63 -3.03 7.00 15.83
C ASN A 63 -3.45 8.39 15.30
N LYS A 64 -2.53 9.11 14.62
CA LYS A 64 -2.80 10.45 14.10
C LYS A 64 -3.90 10.47 13.04
N TYR A 65 -4.00 9.41 12.23
CA TYR A 65 -4.93 9.35 11.11
C TYR A 65 -6.03 8.31 11.26
N ASP A 66 -6.24 7.82 12.47
CA ASP A 66 -7.32 6.90 12.85
C ASP A 66 -7.30 5.58 12.05
N PHE A 67 -6.14 4.95 11.96
CA PHE A 67 -6.00 3.60 11.43
C PHE A 67 -5.98 2.57 12.55
N LYS A 68 -6.76 1.50 12.39
CA LYS A 68 -6.67 0.31 13.25
C LYS A 68 -5.50 -0.55 12.79
N MET A 69 -4.52 -0.76 13.65
CA MET A 69 -3.35 -1.58 13.32
C MET A 69 -3.69 -3.07 13.40
N VAL A 70 -3.34 -3.82 12.38
CA VAL A 70 -3.41 -5.29 12.34
C VAL A 70 -2.02 -5.83 12.04
N HIS A 71 -1.43 -6.56 12.99
CA HIS A 71 -0.06 -7.03 12.87
C HIS A 71 0.02 -8.41 12.19
N ASN A 72 0.75 -8.47 11.08
CA ASN A 72 1.18 -9.72 10.48
C ASN A 72 2.46 -10.22 11.19
N LYS A 73 2.33 -11.13 12.14
CA LYS A 73 3.46 -11.72 12.87
C LYS A 73 4.39 -12.53 11.94
N ASN A 74 3.83 -13.06 10.87
CA ASN A 74 4.52 -13.92 9.91
C ASN A 74 4.94 -13.19 8.62
N PHE A 75 5.13 -11.86 8.68
CA PHE A 75 5.41 -11.02 7.50
C PHE A 75 6.65 -11.43 6.71
N GLN A 76 7.56 -12.21 7.30
CA GLN A 76 8.78 -12.69 6.65
C GLN A 76 8.55 -13.90 5.75
N THR A 77 7.54 -14.71 6.06
CA THR A 77 7.25 -16.00 5.42
C THR A 77 5.93 -16.02 4.66
N THR A 78 5.16 -14.94 4.77
CA THR A 78 3.86 -14.80 4.10
C THR A 78 3.91 -13.71 3.04
N ASN A 79 2.97 -13.76 2.10
CA ASN A 79 2.82 -12.78 1.03
C ASN A 79 1.76 -11.70 1.36
N MET A 80 1.52 -10.81 0.41
CA MET A 80 0.52 -9.74 0.55
C MET A 80 -0.91 -10.28 0.64
N VAL A 81 -1.23 -11.39 -0.04
CA VAL A 81 -2.57 -11.99 -0.01
C VAL A 81 -2.92 -12.44 1.42
N TYR A 82 -1.98 -13.10 2.11
CA TYR A 82 -2.16 -13.44 3.51
C TYR A 82 -2.41 -12.18 4.37
N SER A 83 -1.62 -11.14 4.17
CA SER A 83 -1.75 -9.86 4.90
C SER A 83 -3.12 -9.22 4.67
N MET A 84 -3.63 -9.28 3.45
CA MET A 84 -4.92 -8.72 3.04
C MET A 84 -6.10 -9.36 3.80
N PHE A 85 -6.02 -10.65 4.11
CA PHE A 85 -7.08 -11.38 4.81
C PHE A 85 -7.02 -11.29 6.35
N LEU A 86 -5.94 -10.78 6.94
CA LEU A 86 -5.83 -10.67 8.40
C LEU A 86 -6.97 -9.86 9.06
N PRO A 87 -7.45 -8.76 8.48
CA PRO A 87 -8.56 -8.01 9.06
C PRO A 87 -9.94 -8.57 8.71
N SER A 88 -10.07 -9.72 8.04
CA SER A 88 -11.33 -10.25 7.50
C SER A 88 -12.50 -10.27 8.51
N LYS A 89 -12.23 -10.63 9.77
CA LYS A 89 -13.25 -10.64 10.83
C LYS A 89 -13.82 -9.25 11.17
N PHE A 90 -13.17 -8.17 10.77
CA PHE A 90 -13.61 -6.80 11.00
C PHE A 90 -14.25 -6.18 9.76
N ILE A 91 -14.14 -6.86 8.62
CA ILE A 91 -14.66 -6.38 7.35
C ILE A 91 -16.15 -6.73 7.27
N LYS A 92 -16.98 -5.72 7.08
CA LYS A 92 -18.45 -5.83 7.03
C LYS A 92 -19.04 -5.14 5.80
N ASP A 93 -18.21 -4.67 4.89
CA ASP A 93 -18.61 -3.84 3.75
C ASP A 93 -17.56 -3.98 2.65
N ASP A 94 -17.82 -3.38 1.49
CA ASP A 94 -16.87 -3.28 0.40
C ASP A 94 -15.52 -2.75 0.88
N VAL A 95 -14.46 -3.26 0.28
CA VAL A 95 -13.09 -2.98 0.72
C VAL A 95 -12.28 -2.41 -0.43
N VAL A 96 -11.57 -1.32 -0.16
CA VAL A 96 -10.49 -0.82 -0.99
C VAL A 96 -9.15 -1.25 -0.40
N ILE A 97 -8.33 -1.93 -1.18
CA ILE A 97 -7.01 -2.39 -0.77
C ILE A 97 -5.96 -1.51 -1.44
N CYS A 98 -5.08 -0.93 -0.64
CA CYS A 98 -3.99 -0.08 -1.11
C CYS A 98 -2.64 -0.62 -0.65
N TYR A 99 -1.66 -0.53 -1.54
CA TYR A 99 -0.27 -0.72 -1.17
C TYR A 99 0.26 0.52 -0.45
N GLY A 100 1.00 0.32 0.64
CA GLY A 100 1.58 1.41 1.43
C GLY A 100 2.83 2.05 0.81
N ASP A 101 3.29 1.58 -0.34
CA ASP A 101 4.52 2.01 -0.99
C ASP A 101 4.32 2.61 -2.39
N ILE A 102 3.10 2.99 -2.71
CA ILE A 102 2.73 3.69 -3.94
C ILE A 102 2.11 5.05 -3.63
N ILE A 103 2.26 6.00 -4.54
CA ILE A 103 1.61 7.30 -4.53
C ILE A 103 0.69 7.35 -5.73
N PHE A 104 -0.54 7.80 -5.55
CA PHE A 104 -1.54 7.89 -6.59
C PHE A 104 -2.41 9.14 -6.44
N ASP A 105 -3.11 9.52 -7.51
CA ASP A 105 -4.03 10.65 -7.49
C ASP A 105 -5.27 10.32 -6.61
N PRO A 106 -5.60 11.13 -5.59
CA PRO A 106 -6.77 10.91 -4.75
C PRO A 106 -8.10 10.91 -5.53
N ASN A 107 -8.15 11.47 -6.73
CA ASN A 107 -9.33 11.44 -7.60
C ASN A 107 -9.70 10.04 -8.09
N ILE A 108 -8.79 9.07 -7.99
CA ILE A 108 -9.08 7.65 -8.27
C ILE A 108 -10.28 7.14 -7.44
N PHE A 109 -10.57 7.77 -6.30
CA PHE A 109 -11.73 7.43 -5.46
C PHE A 109 -13.06 7.45 -6.22
N LYS A 110 -13.18 8.30 -7.24
CA LYS A 110 -14.41 8.40 -8.06
C LYS A 110 -14.78 7.09 -8.76
N PHE A 111 -13.79 6.28 -9.09
CA PHE A 111 -14.00 4.99 -9.75
C PHE A 111 -14.51 3.91 -8.79
N PHE A 112 -14.28 4.03 -7.49
CA PHE A 112 -14.77 3.08 -6.48
C PHE A 112 -16.25 3.28 -6.10
N ALA A 113 -16.93 4.27 -6.69
CA ALA A 113 -18.36 4.47 -6.49
C ALA A 113 -19.23 3.42 -7.24
N THR A 114 -18.65 2.68 -8.18
CA THR A 114 -19.29 1.54 -8.85
C THR A 114 -19.32 0.34 -7.91
N LYS A 115 -20.35 -0.50 -8.02
CA LYS A 115 -20.48 -1.72 -7.21
C LYS A 115 -19.70 -2.92 -7.77
N GLU A 116 -18.82 -2.70 -8.73
CA GLU A 116 -18.07 -3.75 -9.40
C GLU A 116 -16.68 -3.90 -8.78
N ASN A 117 -16.17 -5.13 -8.77
CA ASN A 117 -14.78 -5.37 -8.45
C ASN A 117 -13.89 -4.76 -9.53
N MET A 118 -12.88 -3.97 -9.12
CA MET A 118 -11.99 -3.31 -10.07
C MET A 118 -10.56 -3.26 -9.57
N ILE A 119 -9.64 -3.26 -10.52
CA ILE A 119 -8.22 -3.02 -10.31
C ILE A 119 -7.83 -1.84 -11.20
N PRO A 120 -7.50 -0.67 -10.63
CA PRO A 120 -7.03 0.47 -11.42
C PRO A 120 -5.67 0.18 -12.04
N LEU A 121 -5.54 0.39 -13.34
CA LEU A 121 -4.30 0.20 -14.09
C LEU A 121 -3.72 1.55 -14.52
N ASN A 122 -2.40 1.70 -14.39
CA ASN A 122 -1.69 2.86 -14.93
C ASN A 122 -1.31 2.60 -16.39
N ILE A 123 -2.00 3.20 -17.34
CA ILE A 123 -1.74 3.04 -18.78
C ILE A 123 -0.33 3.50 -19.20
N ASN A 124 0.30 4.40 -18.43
CA ASN A 124 1.66 4.88 -18.68
C ASN A 124 2.74 4.09 -17.91
N TRP A 125 2.39 2.95 -17.31
CA TRP A 125 3.28 2.15 -16.47
C TRP A 125 4.61 1.82 -17.15
N LEU A 126 4.58 1.44 -18.44
CA LEU A 126 5.77 1.04 -19.18
C LEU A 126 6.78 2.20 -19.30
N ASN A 127 6.32 3.42 -19.55
CA ASN A 127 7.18 4.61 -19.63
C ASN A 127 7.83 4.93 -18.29
N ILE A 128 7.08 4.77 -17.20
CA ILE A 128 7.59 4.97 -15.83
C ILE A 128 8.65 3.92 -15.52
N TRP A 129 8.40 2.65 -15.88
CA TRP A 129 9.32 1.54 -15.61
C TRP A 129 10.59 1.62 -16.44
N LYS A 130 10.53 2.02 -17.70
CA LYS A 130 11.71 2.27 -18.55
C LYS A 130 12.62 3.33 -17.93
N LYS A 131 12.09 4.38 -17.33
CA LYS A 131 12.88 5.40 -16.62
C LYS A 131 13.54 4.86 -15.34
N ARG A 132 12.94 3.86 -14.71
CA ARG A 132 13.42 3.27 -13.45
C ARG A 132 14.44 2.15 -13.67
N ASN A 133 14.26 1.35 -14.71
CA ASN A 133 15.00 0.11 -14.98
C ASN A 133 15.70 0.22 -16.35
N SER A 134 16.87 0.87 -16.39
CA SER A 134 17.62 1.03 -17.64
C SER A 134 18.22 -0.27 -18.20
N ASN A 135 18.36 -1.36 -17.41
CA ASN A 135 19.08 -2.56 -17.79
C ASN A 135 18.46 -3.90 -17.35
N LYS A 136 17.20 -3.94 -16.93
CA LYS A 136 16.51 -5.20 -16.54
C LYS A 136 15.34 -5.46 -17.48
N ASP A 137 15.09 -6.71 -17.74
CA ASP A 137 13.85 -7.11 -18.43
C ASP A 137 12.65 -6.67 -17.58
N ILE A 138 11.93 -5.67 -18.10
CA ILE A 138 10.79 -5.05 -17.43
C ILE A 138 9.67 -6.06 -17.23
N LYS A 139 9.60 -7.09 -18.10
CA LYS A 139 8.57 -8.13 -18.05
C LYS A 139 8.71 -9.04 -16.83
N GLU A 140 9.93 -9.26 -16.33
CA GLU A 140 10.16 -10.12 -15.16
C GLU A 140 9.66 -9.51 -13.84
N ASP A 141 9.48 -8.19 -13.80
CA ASP A 141 9.10 -7.45 -12.57
C ASP A 141 7.69 -6.85 -12.67
N ALA A 142 7.02 -6.93 -13.82
CA ALA A 142 5.66 -6.45 -14.03
C ALA A 142 4.64 -7.54 -13.68
N GLU A 143 3.55 -7.13 -13.05
CA GLU A 143 2.42 -8.03 -12.81
C GLU A 143 1.58 -8.15 -14.09
N ASP A 144 1.28 -9.37 -14.52
CA ASP A 144 0.39 -9.64 -15.64
C ASP A 144 -1.06 -9.54 -15.20
N VAL A 145 -1.86 -8.84 -16.00
CA VAL A 145 -3.31 -8.76 -15.84
C VAL A 145 -3.96 -9.26 -17.12
N VAL A 146 -4.71 -10.34 -17.03
CA VAL A 146 -5.58 -10.82 -18.11
C VAL A 146 -6.94 -10.15 -17.93
N ILE A 147 -7.36 -9.41 -18.95
CA ILE A 147 -8.67 -8.72 -19.02
C ILE A 147 -9.61 -9.54 -19.90
#